data_3f5a0dac7ee5ca67e2f677fdb50f7d69
#
_entry.id   3f5a0dac7ee5ca67e2f677fdb50f7d69
#
_cell.length_a   1.000
_cell.length_b   1.000
_cell.length_c   1.000
_cell.angle_alpha   90.00
_cell.angle_beta   90.00
_cell.angle_gamma   90.00
#
_symmetry.space_group_name_H-M   'P 1'
#
loop_
_entity.id
_entity.type
_entity.pdbx_description
1 polymer ?
#
loop_
_entity_poly.entity_id
_entity_poly.type
_entity_poly.pdbx_seq_one_letter_code
_entity_poly.pdbx_strand_id
1 'polypeptide(L)'
;MRYLIFVLVIFGISGISYAQGLEERLQKFGEDFAKGYTKPFIDAFGASLNSGWYHTANVDDGLSLYLGVKVMLMPIPDDGKKFKIASLYNGTIQEVPTAFGEDTEVPMSGAPPGVDPSMYPKGFNISAVPMAVPHIAIGNMFGTRVMLRYFPKTKLGDYG
;
A
#
# COMPACT_ATOMS: atom_id res chain seq x y z
N MET A 1 -22.19 1.55 -19.97
CA MET A 1 -22.17 2.21 -18.66
C MET A 1 -22.45 1.26 -17.48
N ARG A 2 -23.47 0.39 -17.52
CA ARG A 2 -23.79 -0.55 -16.40
C ARG A 2 -22.64 -1.50 -16.03
N TYR A 3 -21.85 -1.98 -16.99
CA TYR A 3 -20.76 -2.92 -16.76
C TYR A 3 -19.47 -2.26 -16.21
N LEU A 4 -19.26 -0.97 -16.51
CA LEU A 4 -18.12 -0.20 -15.98
C LEU A 4 -18.24 0.02 -14.46
N ILE A 5 -19.47 0.24 -13.99
CA ILE A 5 -19.79 0.39 -12.56
C ILE A 5 -19.58 -0.97 -11.85
N PHE A 6 -19.93 -2.09 -12.49
CA PHE A 6 -19.72 -3.43 -11.93
C PHE A 6 -18.24 -3.78 -11.77
N VAL A 7 -17.39 -3.42 -12.72
CA VAL A 7 -15.94 -3.63 -12.65
C VAL A 7 -15.31 -2.77 -11.55
N LEU A 8 -15.76 -1.53 -11.38
CA LEU A 8 -15.31 -0.63 -10.30
C LEU A 8 -15.74 -1.14 -8.90
N VAL A 9 -16.93 -1.74 -8.79
CA VAL A 9 -17.44 -2.33 -7.53
C VAL A 9 -16.68 -3.61 -7.18
N ILE A 10 -16.34 -4.46 -8.14
CA ILE A 10 -15.57 -5.71 -7.90
C ILE A 10 -14.14 -5.41 -7.45
N PHE A 11 -13.49 -4.36 -7.98
CA PHE A 11 -12.16 -3.94 -7.51
C PHE A 11 -12.17 -3.34 -6.10
N GLY A 12 -13.30 -2.75 -5.67
CA GLY A 12 -13.46 -2.18 -4.32
C GLY A 12 -13.71 -3.21 -3.22
N ILE A 13 -14.21 -4.41 -3.55
CA ILE A 13 -14.65 -5.40 -2.53
C ILE A 13 -13.52 -6.35 -2.11
N SER A 14 -12.50 -6.54 -2.93
CA SER A 14 -11.43 -7.51 -2.65
C SER A 14 -10.45 -7.08 -1.54
N GLY A 15 -10.45 -5.82 -1.11
CA GLY A 15 -9.52 -5.31 -0.09
C GLY A 15 -9.99 -5.42 1.36
N ILE A 16 -11.28 -5.69 1.60
CA ILE A 16 -11.89 -5.51 2.92
C ILE A 16 -11.54 -6.63 3.92
N SER A 17 -11.28 -7.83 3.44
CA SER A 17 -11.05 -9.00 4.33
C SER A 17 -9.65 -9.06 4.94
N TYR A 18 -8.67 -8.34 4.38
CA TYR A 18 -7.29 -8.40 4.86
C TYR A 18 -6.97 -7.38 5.97
N ALA A 19 -7.76 -6.31 6.09
CA ALA A 19 -7.47 -5.21 7.00
C ALA A 19 -7.72 -5.54 8.48
N GLN A 20 -8.77 -6.28 8.80
CA GLN A 20 -9.11 -6.62 10.20
C GLN A 20 -8.05 -7.50 10.88
N GLY A 21 -7.51 -8.48 10.15
CA GLY A 21 -6.42 -9.33 10.68
C GLY A 21 -5.08 -8.60 10.84
N LEU A 22 -4.86 -7.53 10.09
CA LEU A 22 -3.64 -6.74 10.16
C LEU A 22 -3.58 -5.88 11.43
N GLU A 23 -4.68 -5.18 11.76
CA GLU A 23 -4.74 -4.30 12.93
C GLU A 23 -4.50 -5.07 14.24
N GLU A 24 -5.20 -6.19 14.43
CA GLU A 24 -5.05 -7.04 15.61
C GLU A 24 -3.60 -7.56 15.78
N ARG A 25 -2.95 -7.91 14.66
CA ARG A 25 -1.54 -8.34 14.64
C ARG A 25 -0.58 -7.20 14.98
N LEU A 26 -0.79 -6.01 14.43
CA LEU A 26 0.07 -4.85 14.68
C LEU A 26 0.01 -4.39 16.14
N GLN A 27 -1.18 -4.40 16.76
CA GLN A 27 -1.34 -4.05 18.17
C GLN A 27 -0.56 -5.01 19.09
N LYS A 28 -0.47 -6.29 18.72
CA LYS A 28 0.23 -7.32 19.52
C LYS A 28 1.77 -7.14 19.51
N PHE A 29 2.35 -6.63 18.41
CA PHE A 29 3.80 -6.60 18.22
C PHE A 29 4.46 -5.25 18.47
N GLY A 30 3.66 -4.20 18.72
CA GLY A 30 4.17 -2.87 19.05
C GLY A 30 4.52 -1.99 17.85
N GLU A 31 4.90 -0.76 18.14
CA GLU A 31 5.07 0.31 17.15
C GLU A 31 6.20 0.05 16.16
N ASP A 32 7.33 -0.45 16.60
CA ASP A 32 8.51 -0.69 15.75
C ASP A 32 8.23 -1.78 14.71
N PHE A 33 7.51 -2.83 15.12
CA PHE A 33 7.05 -3.85 14.20
C PHE A 33 6.05 -3.27 13.17
N ALA A 34 5.06 -2.51 13.65
CA ALA A 34 4.06 -1.91 12.78
C ALA A 34 4.70 -1.01 11.72
N LYS A 35 5.67 -0.17 12.11
CA LYS A 35 6.43 0.69 11.19
C LYS A 35 7.20 -0.13 10.15
N GLY A 36 7.97 -1.12 10.58
CA GLY A 36 8.76 -1.97 9.67
C GLY A 36 7.89 -2.76 8.70
N TYR A 37 6.81 -3.36 9.22
CA TYR A 37 5.90 -4.19 8.45
C TYR A 37 5.12 -3.39 7.38
N THR A 38 4.69 -2.16 7.70
CA THR A 38 3.87 -1.33 6.80
C THR A 38 4.69 -0.37 5.94
N LYS A 39 5.97 -0.14 6.26
CA LYS A 39 6.82 0.83 5.53
C LYS A 39 6.79 0.67 4.01
N PRO A 40 6.94 -0.51 3.41
CA PRO A 40 6.93 -0.66 1.95
C PRO A 40 5.58 -0.29 1.34
N PHE A 41 4.48 -0.50 2.07
CA PHE A 41 3.16 -0.06 1.64
C PHE A 41 3.09 1.48 1.58
N ILE A 42 3.57 2.14 2.62
CA ILE A 42 3.58 3.62 2.70
C ILE A 42 4.47 4.19 1.60
N ASP A 43 5.64 3.62 1.37
CA ASP A 43 6.59 4.05 0.35
C ASP A 43 5.99 3.87 -1.06
N ALA A 44 5.40 2.72 -1.36
CA ALA A 44 4.73 2.43 -2.63
C ALA A 44 3.54 3.37 -2.86
N PHE A 45 2.73 3.62 -1.84
CA PHE A 45 1.62 4.54 -1.91
C PHE A 45 2.09 5.98 -2.16
N GLY A 46 3.10 6.44 -1.42
CA GLY A 46 3.71 7.76 -1.61
C GLY A 46 4.29 7.95 -3.02
N ALA A 47 4.98 6.95 -3.54
CA ALA A 47 5.48 6.95 -4.91
C ALA A 47 4.34 7.05 -5.94
N SER A 48 3.24 6.35 -5.71
CA SER A 48 2.03 6.43 -6.55
C SER A 48 1.42 7.81 -6.56
N LEU A 49 1.28 8.44 -5.40
CA LEU A 49 0.71 9.78 -5.28
C LEU A 49 1.48 10.79 -6.12
N ASN A 50 2.80 10.64 -6.19
CA ASN A 50 3.70 11.54 -6.89
C ASN A 50 3.92 11.21 -8.37
N SER A 51 3.56 10.01 -8.82
CA SER A 51 3.78 9.57 -10.20
C SER A 51 2.60 9.87 -11.12
N GLY A 52 2.86 9.87 -12.44
CA GLY A 52 1.81 9.92 -13.48
C GLY A 52 0.98 11.22 -13.52
N TRP A 53 1.45 12.33 -12.98
CA TRP A 53 0.76 13.62 -13.08
C TRP A 53 0.70 14.13 -14.52
N TYR A 54 1.80 14.02 -15.23
CA TYR A 54 1.92 14.49 -16.61
C TYR A 54 2.05 13.29 -17.56
N HIS A 55 1.42 13.37 -18.72
CA HIS A 55 1.56 12.40 -19.80
C HIS A 55 2.16 13.02 -21.06
N THR A 56 2.18 14.35 -21.11
CA THR A 56 2.77 15.13 -22.22
C THR A 56 3.23 16.48 -21.70
N ALA A 57 4.31 16.99 -22.28
CA ALA A 57 4.77 18.35 -22.09
C ALA A 57 4.12 19.34 -23.09
N ASN A 58 3.30 18.84 -24.01
CA ASN A 58 2.58 19.70 -24.95
C ASN A 58 1.53 20.53 -24.21
N VAL A 59 1.54 21.82 -24.46
CA VAL A 59 0.57 22.77 -23.91
C VAL A 59 -0.42 23.11 -25.02
N ASP A 60 -1.70 22.82 -24.75
CA ASP A 60 -2.76 23.15 -25.71
C ASP A 60 -2.91 24.68 -25.84
N ASP A 61 -3.22 25.18 -27.04
CA ASP A 61 -3.37 26.62 -27.30
C ASP A 61 -4.69 27.21 -26.81
N GLY A 62 -5.57 26.43 -26.20
CA GLY A 62 -6.88 26.84 -25.72
C GLY A 62 -7.31 26.11 -24.45
N LEU A 63 -8.48 26.44 -23.93
CA LEU A 63 -9.06 25.73 -22.80
C LEU A 63 -9.19 24.23 -23.11
N SER A 64 -8.53 23.41 -22.33
CA SER A 64 -8.55 21.95 -22.45
C SER A 64 -9.09 21.29 -21.20
N LEU A 65 -9.89 20.25 -21.38
CA LEU A 65 -10.41 19.41 -20.32
C LEU A 65 -9.95 17.97 -20.56
N TYR A 66 -9.25 17.40 -19.57
CA TYR A 66 -8.91 15.99 -19.57
C TYR A 66 -9.62 15.29 -18.41
N LEU A 67 -10.30 14.19 -18.72
CA LEU A 67 -10.92 13.30 -17.75
C LEU A 67 -10.47 11.88 -18.05
N GLY A 68 -9.89 11.18 -17.06
CA GLY A 68 -9.40 9.84 -17.25
C GLY A 68 -9.08 9.12 -15.96
N VAL A 69 -8.56 7.90 -16.10
CA VAL A 69 -8.05 7.09 -15.00
C VAL A 69 -6.55 6.89 -15.22
N LYS A 70 -5.75 7.22 -14.23
CA LYS A 70 -4.32 6.93 -14.21
C LYS A 70 -4.10 5.56 -13.58
N VAL A 71 -3.55 4.63 -14.36
CA VAL A 71 -3.16 3.32 -13.88
C VAL A 71 -1.65 3.31 -13.67
N MET A 72 -1.23 2.91 -12.49
CA MET A 72 0.17 2.84 -12.09
C MET A 72 0.46 1.46 -11.53
N LEU A 73 1.65 0.95 -11.81
CA LEU A 73 2.14 -0.29 -11.24
C LEU A 73 3.46 -0.01 -10.55
N MET A 74 3.54 -0.28 -9.25
CA MET A 74 4.74 -0.06 -8.48
C MET A 74 5.36 -1.39 -8.10
N PRO A 75 6.52 -1.71 -8.65
CA PRO A 75 7.28 -2.87 -8.22
C PRO A 75 7.76 -2.67 -6.78
N ILE A 76 7.68 -3.72 -5.99
CA ILE A 76 8.25 -3.77 -4.64
C ILE A 76 9.65 -4.37 -4.75
N PRO A 77 10.70 -3.61 -4.45
CA PRO A 77 12.07 -4.12 -4.50
C PRO A 77 12.30 -5.17 -3.40
N ASP A 78 13.29 -6.04 -3.58
CA ASP A 78 13.54 -7.15 -2.67
C ASP A 78 13.93 -6.71 -1.24
N ASP A 79 14.60 -5.58 -1.12
CA ASP A 79 14.90 -4.94 0.18
C ASP A 79 13.66 -4.41 0.90
N GLY A 80 12.57 -4.15 0.19
CA GLY A 80 11.26 -3.80 0.74
C GLY A 80 10.44 -5.01 1.20
N LYS A 81 10.89 -6.24 0.98
CA LYS A 81 10.15 -7.46 1.35
C LYS A 81 10.48 -7.97 2.76
N LYS A 82 11.58 -7.53 3.35
CA LYS A 82 12.05 -7.95 4.67
C LYS A 82 12.51 -6.75 5.48
N PHE A 83 12.45 -6.86 6.80
CA PHE A 83 13.02 -5.86 7.70
C PHE A 83 13.59 -6.52 8.94
N LYS A 84 14.46 -5.80 9.66
CA LYS A 84 15.12 -6.29 10.86
C LYS A 84 14.42 -5.76 12.10
N ILE A 85 14.15 -6.65 13.05
CA ILE A 85 13.54 -6.32 14.33
C ILE A 85 14.17 -7.13 15.47
N ALA A 86 14.21 -6.54 16.64
CA ALA A 86 14.63 -7.24 17.85
C ALA A 86 13.52 -8.15 18.36
N SER A 87 13.84 -9.40 18.70
CA SER A 87 12.91 -10.31 19.35
C SER A 87 12.46 -9.76 20.71
N LEU A 88 11.16 -9.89 21.00
CA LEU A 88 10.60 -9.48 22.30
C LEU A 88 11.09 -10.35 23.48
N TYR A 89 11.56 -11.58 23.21
CA TYR A 89 12.01 -12.49 24.27
C TYR A 89 13.45 -12.21 24.72
N ASN A 90 14.37 -11.97 23.79
CA ASN A 90 15.81 -11.89 24.11
C ASN A 90 16.55 -10.73 23.42
N GLY A 91 15.83 -9.88 22.67
CA GLY A 91 16.43 -8.76 21.96
C GLY A 91 17.30 -9.15 20.74
N THR A 92 17.37 -10.42 20.37
CA THR A 92 18.14 -10.84 19.18
C THR A 92 17.52 -10.24 17.91
N ILE A 93 18.35 -9.66 17.06
CA ILE A 93 17.91 -9.11 15.79
C ILE A 93 17.57 -10.24 14.83
N GLN A 94 16.35 -10.22 14.31
CA GLN A 94 15.84 -11.16 13.30
C GLN A 94 15.41 -10.42 12.06
N GLU A 95 15.51 -11.09 10.92
CA GLU A 95 14.95 -10.63 9.66
C GLU A 95 13.58 -11.28 9.48
N VAL A 96 12.55 -10.45 9.28
CA VAL A 96 11.15 -10.88 9.20
C VAL A 96 10.48 -10.27 7.97
N PRO A 97 9.44 -10.92 7.42
CA PRO A 97 8.76 -10.40 6.24
C PRO A 97 8.01 -9.09 6.56
N THR A 98 7.98 -8.20 5.58
CA THR A 98 7.07 -7.05 5.55
C THR A 98 5.68 -7.48 5.05
N ALA A 99 4.73 -6.55 4.97
CA ALA A 99 3.42 -6.82 4.38
C ALA A 99 3.49 -7.37 2.94
N PHE A 100 4.51 -6.97 2.16
CA PHE A 100 4.73 -7.48 0.80
C PHE A 100 5.71 -8.65 0.70
N GLY A 101 6.28 -9.05 1.84
CA GLY A 101 7.23 -10.15 1.95
C GLY A 101 6.62 -11.53 1.72
N GLU A 102 7.43 -12.54 2.00
CA GLU A 102 7.06 -13.95 1.83
C GLU A 102 5.87 -14.34 2.72
N ASP A 103 5.03 -15.25 2.21
CA ASP A 103 3.94 -15.89 2.96
C ASP A 103 4.49 -16.97 3.91
N THR A 104 5.43 -16.58 4.77
CA THR A 104 6.11 -17.47 5.70
C THR A 104 6.11 -16.87 7.10
N GLU A 105 5.65 -17.62 8.07
CA GLU A 105 5.70 -17.25 9.48
C GLU A 105 7.11 -17.47 10.03
N VAL A 106 7.64 -16.49 10.75
CA VAL A 106 8.96 -16.56 11.38
C VAL A 106 8.76 -16.63 12.89
N PRO A 107 9.29 -17.67 13.58
CA PRO A 107 9.20 -17.75 15.03
C PRO A 107 10.09 -16.70 15.69
N MET A 108 9.63 -16.14 16.80
CA MET A 108 10.44 -15.23 17.62
C MET A 108 11.56 -15.98 18.33
N SER A 109 12.80 -15.52 18.18
CA SER A 109 13.95 -16.11 18.87
C SER A 109 13.87 -15.91 20.37
N GLY A 110 14.37 -16.92 21.13
CA GLY A 110 14.56 -16.82 22.56
C GLY A 110 13.32 -17.06 23.41
N ALA A 111 12.30 -17.74 22.86
CA ALA A 111 11.17 -18.19 23.66
C ALA A 111 11.64 -19.07 24.82
N PRO A 112 11.10 -18.89 26.06
CA PRO A 112 11.46 -19.72 27.20
C PRO A 112 11.15 -21.21 26.96
N PRO A 113 11.89 -22.14 27.61
CA PRO A 113 11.57 -23.55 27.51
C PRO A 113 10.12 -23.85 27.94
N GLY A 114 9.41 -24.62 27.11
CA GLY A 114 8.02 -24.98 27.36
C GLY A 114 6.98 -23.91 26.93
N VAL A 115 7.41 -22.80 26.35
CA VAL A 115 6.56 -21.78 25.75
C VAL A 115 6.67 -21.88 24.24
N ASP A 116 5.54 -22.04 23.54
CA ASP A 116 5.51 -21.96 22.09
C ASP A 116 5.89 -20.54 21.65
N PRO A 117 6.89 -20.38 20.76
CA PRO A 117 7.30 -19.06 20.32
C PRO A 117 6.15 -18.39 19.57
N SER A 118 5.89 -17.13 19.90
CA SER A 118 4.98 -16.31 19.08
C SER A 118 5.57 -16.17 17.68
N MET A 119 4.71 -16.23 16.67
CA MET A 119 5.10 -16.08 15.27
C MET A 119 4.96 -14.63 14.83
N TYR A 120 5.95 -14.12 14.09
CA TYR A 120 5.77 -12.88 13.36
C TYR A 120 4.76 -13.08 12.22
N PRO A 121 3.91 -12.08 11.94
CA PRO A 121 2.98 -12.17 10.83
C PRO A 121 3.70 -12.35 9.50
N LYS A 122 3.15 -13.21 8.67
CA LYS A 122 3.61 -13.44 7.30
C LYS A 122 3.25 -12.28 6.37
N GLY A 123 3.97 -12.13 5.28
CA GLY A 123 3.65 -11.20 4.20
C GLY A 123 2.58 -11.78 3.26
N PHE A 124 2.17 -10.97 2.29
CA PHE A 124 1.20 -11.35 1.24
C PHE A 124 1.86 -11.83 -0.06
N ASN A 125 3.19 -11.90 -0.08
CA ASN A 125 3.99 -12.28 -1.26
C ASN A 125 3.65 -11.46 -2.52
N ILE A 126 3.57 -10.14 -2.37
CA ILE A 126 3.20 -9.21 -3.43
C ILE A 126 4.46 -8.57 -4.00
N SER A 127 4.69 -8.75 -5.31
CA SER A 127 5.85 -8.19 -6.00
C SER A 127 5.59 -6.82 -6.64
N ALA A 128 4.32 -6.42 -6.81
CA ALA A 128 3.95 -5.12 -7.36
C ALA A 128 2.55 -4.72 -6.89
N VAL A 129 2.36 -3.42 -6.66
CA VAL A 129 1.08 -2.85 -6.26
C VAL A 129 0.46 -2.11 -7.44
N PRO A 130 -0.67 -2.58 -7.99
CA PRO A 130 -1.43 -1.84 -8.97
C PRO A 130 -2.28 -0.76 -8.28
N MET A 131 -2.33 0.44 -8.87
CA MET A 131 -3.18 1.52 -8.43
C MET A 131 -3.87 2.19 -9.61
N ALA A 132 -5.16 2.45 -9.50
CA ALA A 132 -5.95 3.16 -10.49
C ALA A 132 -6.64 4.35 -9.84
N VAL A 133 -6.41 5.55 -10.37
CA VAL A 133 -6.86 6.80 -9.75
C VAL A 133 -7.59 7.67 -10.77
N PRO A 134 -8.84 8.07 -10.54
CA PRO A 134 -9.52 9.09 -11.32
C PRO A 134 -8.72 10.40 -11.34
N HIS A 135 -8.56 10.97 -12.51
CA HIS A 135 -7.75 12.15 -12.75
C HIS A 135 -8.49 13.13 -13.66
N ILE A 136 -8.58 14.37 -13.23
CA ILE A 136 -9.14 15.49 -13.98
C ILE A 136 -8.05 16.53 -14.13
N ALA A 137 -7.91 17.08 -15.35
CA ALA A 137 -7.05 18.22 -15.59
C ALA A 137 -7.80 19.26 -16.44
N ILE A 138 -7.72 20.51 -16.02
CA ILE A 138 -8.22 21.67 -16.75
C ILE A 138 -7.01 22.52 -17.08
N GLY A 139 -6.76 22.70 -18.37
CA GLY A 139 -5.55 23.35 -18.85
C GLY A 139 -5.81 24.62 -19.61
N ASN A 140 -4.76 25.42 -19.68
CA ASN A 140 -4.60 26.67 -20.41
C ASN A 140 -5.57 27.81 -20.03
N MET A 141 -5.89 27.90 -18.73
CA MET A 141 -6.44 29.14 -18.19
C MET A 141 -5.27 30.03 -17.79
N PHE A 142 -5.02 31.10 -18.58
CA PHE A 142 -3.90 32.03 -18.36
C PHE A 142 -2.52 31.37 -18.27
N GLY A 143 -2.25 30.36 -19.12
CA GLY A 143 -0.99 29.61 -19.08
C GLY A 143 -0.86 28.61 -17.90
N THR A 144 -1.94 28.35 -17.18
CA THR A 144 -1.96 27.49 -16.01
C THR A 144 -2.81 26.24 -16.25
N ARG A 145 -2.34 25.08 -15.76
CA ARG A 145 -3.10 23.83 -15.75
C ARG A 145 -3.34 23.40 -14.30
N VAL A 146 -4.60 23.15 -13.98
CA VAL A 146 -5.00 22.58 -12.69
C VAL A 146 -5.28 21.10 -12.86
N MET A 147 -4.74 20.28 -11.96
CA MET A 147 -4.93 18.84 -11.98
C MET A 147 -5.40 18.36 -10.62
N LEU A 148 -6.40 17.48 -10.64
CA LEU A 148 -6.99 16.88 -9.44
C LEU A 148 -6.99 15.36 -9.57
N ARG A 149 -6.71 14.69 -8.46
CA ARG A 149 -6.86 13.24 -8.31
C ARG A 149 -7.81 12.97 -7.17
N TYR A 150 -8.72 12.05 -7.40
CA TYR A 150 -9.64 11.61 -6.38
C TYR A 150 -9.22 10.23 -5.87
N PHE A 151 -8.95 10.15 -4.59
CA PHE A 151 -8.73 8.89 -3.88
C PHE A 151 -10.02 8.56 -3.12
N PRO A 152 -10.78 7.53 -3.55
CA PRO A 152 -11.97 7.13 -2.82
C PRO A 152 -11.56 6.72 -1.41
N LYS A 153 -12.32 7.15 -0.41
CA LYS A 153 -12.14 6.68 0.96
C LYS A 153 -12.38 5.17 0.97
N THR A 154 -11.32 4.40 1.12
CA THR A 154 -11.41 2.98 1.43
C THR A 154 -11.50 2.87 2.96
N LYS A 155 -12.62 2.41 3.47
CA LYS A 155 -12.71 2.05 4.89
C LYS A 155 -11.78 0.86 5.13
N LEU A 156 -10.75 1.08 5.89
CA LEU A 156 -9.88 0.05 6.45
C LEU A 156 -10.46 -0.34 7.82
N GLY A 157 -11.48 -1.21 7.81
CA GLY A 157 -12.19 -1.59 9.02
C GLY A 157 -13.24 -0.55 9.48
N ASP A 158 -13.70 -0.67 10.73
CA ASP A 158 -14.76 0.19 11.31
C ASP A 158 -14.29 1.62 11.69
N TYR A 159 -13.06 1.97 11.40
CA TYR A 159 -12.49 3.29 11.65
C TYR A 159 -12.45 4.11 10.36
N GLY A 160 -13.50 4.87 10.13
CA GLY A 160 -13.63 5.80 9.01
C GLY A 160 -14.38 7.05 9.43
#